data_8de14d056384b59482cff990f08f373e
#
_entry.id   8de14d056384b59482cff990f08f373e
#
_cell.length_a   1.000
_cell.length_b   1.000
_cell.length_c   1.000
_cell.angle_alpha   90.00
_cell.angle_beta   90.00
_cell.angle_gamma   90.00
#
_symmetry.space_group_name_H-M   'P 1'
#
loop_
_entity.id
_entity.type
_entity.pdbx_description
1 polymer ?
#
loop_
_entity_poly.entity_id
_entity_poly.type
_entity_poly.pdbx_seq_one_letter_code
_entity_poly.pdbx_strand_id
1 'polypeptide(L)'
;MLLSGRNRGQGRAMTKKAPSFSIRHVFWFGWKLVILVSVALCVLALLRLQSNSELSSISLPPQGPRFYRVSVYQGNPKIAFLFLVRRSLPLDFLWGSFFENADAANFSIYIHSQPGFVFDETTSRSRFFYNRQLSNSIQVAWGESSMIQAERLLFEAALEDPANQRFVLLSDSCVPLYNFSYIYNYMMASPRSYVDSFLDVKEGRYNPKMSPVIPKAKWRKGSQWISLVRSHAEVIVDDQVIFSVFKKFCKRRPPIDARKGKQNIKLQKQHNCIPDEHYVQTLLAMSELESELERRTLTYTEWNLSVTKMEREGWHPITFSYANAGPQRIKEIKDVNHVYYETEFRTEWCRANSTSVPCFLFARKFSRGAAMRLLSEGVVGSFDVTAFFDAPS
;
A
#
# COMPACT_ATOMS: atom_id res chain seq x y z
N MET A 1 -45.94 101.97 25.57
CA MET A 1 -45.90 102.26 27.00
C MET A 1 -44.59 101.72 27.55
N LEU A 2 -43.68 102.60 27.78
CA LEU A 2 -42.85 102.82 28.96
C LEU A 2 -41.92 101.70 29.30
N LEU A 3 -40.72 101.83 29.26
CA LEU A 3 -39.61 102.56 29.83
C LEU A 3 -38.60 101.61 30.45
N SER A 4 -37.34 101.82 30.10
CA SER A 4 -36.24 102.22 30.95
C SER A 4 -35.65 101.13 31.82
N GLY A 5 -34.41 100.97 31.91
CA GLY A 5 -33.16 101.72 31.85
C GLY A 5 -32.00 100.87 32.42
N ARG A 6 -30.83 101.17 31.85
CA ARG A 6 -29.56 101.54 32.53
C ARG A 6 -29.04 100.63 33.71
N ASN A 7 -27.88 100.07 33.68
CA ASN A 7 -26.52 100.60 33.83
C ASN A 7 -25.44 99.53 34.15
N ARG A 8 -24.33 99.63 33.51
CA ARG A 8 -22.91 99.50 33.91
C ARG A 8 -22.46 98.45 34.93
N GLY A 9 -21.46 97.70 34.50
CA GLY A 9 -20.52 97.04 35.39
C GLY A 9 -19.39 96.41 34.57
N GLN A 10 -18.20 97.05 34.54
CA GLN A 10 -16.98 96.59 33.97
C GLN A 10 -16.43 95.37 34.81
N GLY A 11 -16.14 94.24 34.14
CA GLY A 11 -15.40 93.16 34.74
C GLY A 11 -14.46 92.57 33.68
N ARG A 12 -13.20 92.86 33.86
CA ARG A 12 -12.09 92.42 33.02
C ARG A 12 -11.80 90.94 33.37
N ALA A 13 -12.12 89.99 32.48
CA ALA A 13 -11.79 88.60 32.64
C ALA A 13 -10.73 88.20 31.57
N MET A 14 -9.60 87.72 32.05
CA MET A 14 -8.50 87.16 31.29
C MET A 14 -8.97 85.92 30.53
N THR A 15 -8.91 85.94 29.20
CA THR A 15 -9.09 84.80 28.35
C THR A 15 -7.79 83.97 28.24
N LYS A 16 -7.73 82.80 28.87
CA LYS A 16 -6.70 81.76 28.61
C LYS A 16 -6.94 81.29 27.19
N LYS A 17 -5.99 81.47 26.27
CA LYS A 17 -5.96 80.82 24.95
C LYS A 17 -5.71 79.32 25.15
N ALA A 18 -6.63 78.47 24.79
CA ALA A 18 -6.42 77.04 24.56
C ALA A 18 -5.50 76.86 23.35
N PRO A 19 -4.55 75.88 23.42
CA PRO A 19 -3.68 75.59 22.27
C PRO A 19 -4.53 75.00 21.14
N SER A 20 -4.62 75.64 20.00
CA SER A 20 -5.20 75.09 18.78
C SER A 20 -4.26 74.01 18.25
N PHE A 21 -4.55 72.74 18.52
CA PHE A 21 -3.89 71.65 17.85
C PHE A 21 -4.27 71.68 16.38
N SER A 22 -3.30 71.94 15.52
CA SER A 22 -3.51 72.03 14.06
C SER A 22 -3.95 70.64 13.57
N ILE A 23 -5.13 70.53 12.96
CA ILE A 23 -5.71 69.37 12.32
C ILE A 23 -4.70 68.66 11.38
N ARG A 24 -3.79 69.42 10.79
CA ARG A 24 -2.68 68.92 9.94
C ARG A 24 -1.74 67.91 10.70
N HIS A 25 -1.44 68.17 11.95
CA HIS A 25 -0.57 67.25 12.74
C HIS A 25 -1.26 65.94 13.11
N VAL A 26 -2.57 65.97 13.32
CA VAL A 26 -3.35 64.73 13.61
C VAL A 26 -3.40 63.83 12.38
N PHE A 27 -3.63 64.43 11.17
CA PHE A 27 -3.57 63.66 9.92
C PHE A 27 -2.18 63.10 9.63
N TRP A 28 -1.14 63.86 9.90
CA TRP A 28 0.24 63.41 9.64
C TRP A 28 0.71 62.35 10.61
N PHE A 29 0.26 62.38 11.87
CA PHE A 29 0.48 61.29 12.85
C PHE A 29 -0.34 60.03 12.49
N GLY A 30 -1.59 60.18 12.05
CA GLY A 30 -2.43 59.09 11.58
C GLY A 30 -1.80 58.34 10.40
N TRP A 31 -1.30 59.06 9.39
CA TRP A 31 -0.61 58.47 8.24
C TRP A 31 0.67 57.71 8.62
N LYS A 32 1.48 58.24 9.53
CA LYS A 32 2.67 57.57 10.04
C LYS A 32 2.31 56.28 10.81
N LEU A 33 1.23 56.30 11.58
CA LEU A 33 0.78 55.14 12.31
C LEU A 33 0.29 54.03 11.35
N VAL A 34 -0.44 54.40 10.31
CA VAL A 34 -0.89 53.42 9.28
C VAL A 34 0.30 52.81 8.55
N ILE A 35 1.30 53.59 8.18
CA ILE A 35 2.52 53.08 7.53
C ILE A 35 3.27 52.12 8.47
N LEU A 36 3.44 52.48 9.77
CA LEU A 36 4.11 51.63 10.74
C LEU A 36 3.39 50.31 10.97
N VAL A 37 2.06 50.35 11.07
CA VAL A 37 1.25 49.15 11.23
C VAL A 37 1.33 48.27 9.96
N SER A 38 1.26 48.87 8.77
CA SER A 38 1.41 48.12 7.50
C SER A 38 2.79 47.47 7.37
N VAL A 39 3.86 48.18 7.72
CA VAL A 39 5.23 47.64 7.72
C VAL A 39 5.35 46.49 8.75
N ALA A 40 4.82 46.65 9.96
CA ALA A 40 4.82 45.62 10.99
C ALA A 40 4.06 44.38 10.54
N LEU A 41 2.91 44.55 9.89
CA LEU A 41 2.13 43.41 9.34
C LEU A 41 2.87 42.72 8.18
N CYS A 42 3.55 43.46 7.32
CA CYS A 42 4.39 42.88 6.26
C CYS A 42 5.56 42.09 6.85
N VAL A 43 6.25 42.64 7.86
CA VAL A 43 7.34 41.94 8.53
C VAL A 43 6.83 40.69 9.25
N LEU A 44 5.70 40.75 9.94
CA LEU A 44 5.07 39.57 10.54
C LEU A 44 4.64 38.53 9.51
N ALA A 45 4.13 38.98 8.35
CA ALA A 45 3.82 38.05 7.24
C ALA A 45 5.08 37.40 6.68
N LEU A 46 6.15 38.14 6.49
CA LEU A 46 7.44 37.60 6.05
C LEU A 46 8.06 36.66 7.07
N LEU A 47 8.00 36.97 8.36
CA LEU A 47 8.46 36.08 9.43
C LEU A 47 7.61 34.79 9.49
N ARG A 48 6.30 34.87 9.26
CA ARG A 48 5.44 33.69 9.14
C ARG A 48 5.73 32.87 7.89
N LEU A 49 6.06 33.50 6.77
CA LEU A 49 6.50 32.81 5.57
C LEU A 49 7.86 32.15 5.77
N GLN A 50 8.81 32.75 6.47
CA GLN A 50 10.08 32.16 6.83
C GLN A 50 9.91 31.01 7.82
N SER A 51 9.11 31.15 8.87
CA SER A 51 8.84 30.07 9.81
C SER A 51 8.06 28.91 9.16
N ASN A 52 7.20 29.18 8.18
CA ASN A 52 6.56 28.14 7.38
C ASN A 52 7.53 27.51 6.36
N SER A 53 8.54 28.22 5.88
CA SER A 53 9.59 27.64 5.02
C SER A 53 10.58 26.79 5.84
N GLU A 54 10.83 27.12 7.10
CA GLU A 54 11.61 26.25 7.99
C GLU A 54 10.83 25.01 8.45
N LEU A 55 9.50 25.09 8.58
CA LEU A 55 8.67 23.89 8.79
C LEU A 55 8.46 23.07 7.51
N SER A 56 8.71 23.64 6.34
CA SER A 56 8.68 22.96 5.03
C SER A 56 10.03 22.37 4.65
N SER A 57 11.09 22.69 5.35
CA SER A 57 12.39 22.05 5.26
C SER A 57 12.57 21.01 6.38
N ILE A 58 11.58 20.14 6.62
CA ILE A 58 11.94 18.74 6.79
C ILE A 58 12.43 18.35 5.39
N SER A 59 13.64 18.76 5.04
CA SER A 59 14.43 18.02 4.09
C SER A 59 14.43 16.60 4.65
N LEU A 60 13.65 15.72 4.05
CA LEU A 60 14.07 14.32 3.94
C LEU A 60 15.57 14.41 3.74
N PRO A 61 16.41 13.78 4.59
CA PRO A 61 17.82 13.70 4.25
C PRO A 61 17.81 13.29 2.78
N PRO A 62 18.56 13.94 1.89
CA PRO A 62 18.59 13.49 0.53
C PRO A 62 18.95 12.02 0.65
N GLN A 63 17.96 11.15 0.48
CA GLN A 63 18.22 9.79 0.10
C GLN A 63 18.76 9.96 -1.31
N GLY A 64 20.04 10.41 -1.37
CA GLY A 64 20.84 10.21 -2.55
C GLY A 64 20.60 8.75 -2.89
N PRO A 65 20.62 8.37 -4.18
CA PRO A 65 20.46 6.98 -4.54
C PRO A 65 21.39 6.23 -3.60
N ARG A 66 20.80 5.55 -2.60
CA ARG A 66 21.57 4.56 -1.86
C ARG A 66 21.95 3.62 -2.97
N PHE A 67 23.17 3.77 -3.47
CA PHE A 67 23.81 2.71 -4.21
C PHE A 67 23.83 1.56 -3.20
N TYR A 68 22.72 0.81 -3.15
CA TYR A 68 22.75 -0.51 -2.58
C TYR A 68 23.89 -1.16 -3.33
N ARG A 69 25.06 -1.26 -2.69
CA ARG A 69 26.09 -2.15 -3.19
C ARG A 69 25.36 -3.46 -3.33
N VAL A 70 25.05 -3.81 -4.57
CA VAL A 70 24.64 -5.15 -4.92
C VAL A 70 25.84 -6.00 -4.56
N SER A 71 25.96 -6.35 -3.28
CA SER A 71 26.82 -7.42 -2.88
C SER A 71 26.21 -8.65 -3.52
N VAL A 72 26.78 -9.06 -4.65
CA VAL A 72 26.37 -10.29 -5.33
C VAL A 72 26.48 -11.38 -4.27
N TYR A 73 25.34 -11.88 -3.81
CA TYR A 73 25.31 -12.99 -2.87
C TYR A 73 26.00 -14.19 -3.56
N GLN A 74 27.07 -14.68 -2.97
CA GLN A 74 27.89 -15.76 -3.57
C GLN A 74 27.41 -17.16 -3.22
N GLY A 75 26.36 -17.27 -2.39
CA GLY A 75 25.75 -18.55 -2.02
C GLY A 75 24.63 -18.98 -2.96
N ASN A 76 23.92 -20.04 -2.56
CA ASN A 76 22.74 -20.50 -3.28
C ASN A 76 21.55 -19.58 -2.98
N PRO A 77 21.01 -18.82 -3.94
CA PRO A 77 19.95 -17.85 -3.67
C PRO A 77 18.63 -18.58 -3.41
N LYS A 78 17.85 -18.08 -2.44
CA LYS A 78 16.53 -18.62 -2.06
C LYS A 78 15.39 -17.74 -2.51
N ILE A 79 14.24 -18.37 -2.71
CA ILE A 79 12.94 -17.70 -2.71
C ILE A 79 12.35 -17.77 -1.30
N ALA A 80 12.05 -16.61 -0.70
CA ALA A 80 11.26 -16.51 0.52
C ALA A 80 9.76 -16.51 0.18
N PHE A 81 9.05 -17.55 0.56
CA PHE A 81 7.60 -17.65 0.43
C PHE A 81 6.94 -17.05 1.69
N LEU A 82 6.29 -15.90 1.53
CA LEU A 82 5.70 -15.11 2.60
C LEU A 82 4.18 -15.33 2.61
N PHE A 83 3.70 -16.13 3.53
CA PHE A 83 2.27 -16.42 3.65
C PHE A 83 1.59 -15.46 4.62
N LEU A 84 0.75 -14.57 4.09
CA LEU A 84 -0.12 -13.71 4.86
C LEU A 84 -1.50 -14.38 5.00
N VAL A 85 -1.76 -14.98 6.15
CA VAL A 85 -2.95 -15.80 6.38
C VAL A 85 -3.78 -15.27 7.56
N ARG A 86 -5.08 -15.56 7.55
CA ARG A 86 -5.97 -15.12 8.65
C ARG A 86 -5.71 -15.90 9.94
N ARG A 87 -5.59 -17.24 9.84
CA ARG A 87 -5.33 -18.13 10.95
C ARG A 87 -4.54 -19.35 10.47
N SER A 88 -5.21 -20.33 9.88
CA SER A 88 -4.60 -21.54 9.33
C SER A 88 -4.28 -21.37 7.84
N LEU A 89 -3.55 -22.32 7.28
CA LEU A 89 -3.26 -22.42 5.85
C LEU A 89 -4.08 -23.61 5.27
N PRO A 90 -5.31 -23.38 4.78
CA PRO A 90 -6.22 -24.45 4.37
C PRO A 90 -5.74 -25.26 3.15
N LEU A 91 -4.76 -24.72 2.40
CA LEU A 91 -4.17 -25.34 1.22
C LEU A 91 -2.76 -25.89 1.50
N ASP A 92 -2.41 -26.12 2.76
CA ASP A 92 -1.11 -26.61 3.22
C ASP A 92 -0.69 -27.94 2.55
N PHE A 93 -1.64 -28.84 2.30
CA PHE A 93 -1.41 -30.12 1.63
C PHE A 93 -0.92 -29.93 0.17
N LEU A 94 -1.48 -28.96 -0.56
CA LEU A 94 -1.06 -28.65 -1.92
C LEU A 94 0.33 -28.02 -1.94
N TRP A 95 0.57 -27.09 -1.03
CA TRP A 95 1.88 -26.47 -0.87
C TRP A 95 2.92 -27.46 -0.36
N GLY A 96 2.53 -28.43 0.49
CA GLY A 96 3.37 -29.55 0.91
C GLY A 96 3.87 -30.35 -0.29
N SER A 97 2.96 -30.77 -1.18
CA SER A 97 3.31 -31.44 -2.43
C SER A 97 4.20 -30.59 -3.35
N PHE A 98 3.98 -29.27 -3.38
CA PHE A 98 4.81 -28.35 -4.15
C PHE A 98 6.27 -28.30 -3.64
N PHE A 99 6.49 -28.35 -2.31
CA PHE A 99 7.82 -28.29 -1.71
C PHE A 99 8.48 -29.67 -1.58
N GLU A 100 7.76 -30.79 -1.68
CA GLU A 100 8.28 -32.14 -1.42
C GLU A 100 9.49 -32.51 -2.29
N ASN A 101 9.48 -32.09 -3.55
CA ASN A 101 10.59 -32.33 -4.50
C ASN A 101 11.48 -31.10 -4.69
N ALA A 102 11.39 -30.11 -3.81
CA ALA A 102 12.22 -28.92 -3.86
C ALA A 102 13.49 -29.11 -3.02
N ASP A 103 14.62 -28.64 -3.52
CA ASP A 103 15.81 -28.54 -2.69
C ASP A 103 15.60 -27.49 -1.59
N ALA A 104 15.69 -27.93 -0.33
CA ALA A 104 15.52 -27.06 0.84
C ALA A 104 16.52 -25.88 0.89
N ALA A 105 17.64 -25.99 0.16
CA ALA A 105 18.60 -24.90 0.01
C ALA A 105 18.09 -23.76 -0.87
N ASN A 106 17.00 -23.95 -1.63
CA ASN A 106 16.49 -22.99 -2.61
C ASN A 106 15.29 -22.17 -2.13
N PHE A 107 14.75 -22.46 -0.94
CA PHE A 107 13.61 -21.71 -0.42
C PHE A 107 13.61 -21.55 1.09
N SER A 108 12.80 -20.62 1.56
CA SER A 108 12.43 -20.44 2.96
C SER A 108 10.95 -20.05 3.06
N ILE A 109 10.33 -20.37 4.20
CA ILE A 109 8.91 -20.15 4.44
C ILE A 109 8.73 -19.32 5.69
N TYR A 110 7.91 -18.27 5.59
CA TYR A 110 7.52 -17.36 6.67
C TYR A 110 6.01 -17.19 6.66
N ILE A 111 5.38 -17.24 7.84
CA ILE A 111 3.93 -17.16 7.97
C ILE A 111 3.57 -16.06 8.96
N HIS A 112 2.78 -15.08 8.53
CA HIS A 112 2.07 -14.19 9.42
C HIS A 112 0.64 -14.69 9.56
N SER A 113 0.21 -14.99 10.77
CA SER A 113 -1.13 -15.49 11.09
C SER A 113 -1.73 -14.72 12.27
N GLN A 114 -2.92 -15.11 12.70
CA GLN A 114 -3.50 -14.60 13.94
C GLN A 114 -2.51 -14.78 15.11
N PRO A 115 -2.30 -13.76 15.96
CA PRO A 115 -1.43 -13.88 17.13
C PRO A 115 -1.76 -15.10 18.00
N GLY A 116 -0.72 -15.82 18.40
CA GLY A 116 -0.86 -17.03 19.22
C GLY A 116 -1.28 -18.30 18.48
N PHE A 117 -1.52 -18.26 17.16
CA PHE A 117 -1.75 -19.46 16.37
C PHE A 117 -0.41 -20.15 16.07
N VAL A 118 -0.31 -21.45 16.34
CA VAL A 118 0.89 -22.24 16.11
C VAL A 118 0.64 -23.20 14.97
N PHE A 119 1.62 -23.31 14.06
CA PHE A 119 1.65 -24.33 13.02
C PHE A 119 2.46 -25.52 13.51
N ASP A 120 1.76 -26.62 13.79
CA ASP A 120 2.30 -27.90 14.25
C ASP A 120 1.56 -29.07 13.57
N GLU A 121 1.82 -30.29 14.02
CA GLU A 121 1.20 -31.49 13.50
C GLU A 121 -0.32 -31.58 13.68
N THR A 122 -0.87 -30.81 14.65
CA THR A 122 -2.32 -30.77 14.92
C THR A 122 -3.05 -29.72 14.07
N THR A 123 -2.35 -28.70 13.58
CA THR A 123 -2.91 -27.54 12.87
C THR A 123 -2.54 -27.48 11.39
N SER A 124 -1.52 -28.21 10.96
CA SER A 124 -1.09 -28.32 9.56
C SER A 124 -0.78 -29.76 9.17
N ARG A 125 -1.13 -30.15 7.95
CA ARG A 125 -0.85 -31.46 7.37
C ARG A 125 0.53 -31.57 6.75
N SER A 126 1.24 -30.47 6.61
CA SER A 126 2.53 -30.44 5.97
C SER A 126 3.60 -29.92 6.93
N ARG A 127 4.61 -30.76 7.19
CA ARG A 127 5.78 -30.44 8.03
C ARG A 127 6.55 -29.20 7.59
N PHE A 128 6.42 -28.78 6.34
CA PHE A 128 7.08 -27.58 5.83
C PHE A 128 6.64 -26.30 6.54
N PHE A 129 5.45 -26.31 7.17
CA PHE A 129 4.89 -25.13 7.87
C PHE A 129 5.09 -25.17 9.38
N TYR A 130 5.55 -26.29 9.96
CA TYR A 130 5.73 -26.39 11.40
C TYR A 130 6.72 -25.35 11.91
N ASN A 131 6.29 -24.57 12.92
CA ASN A 131 7.07 -23.50 13.55
C ASN A 131 7.55 -22.41 12.59
N ARG A 132 6.83 -22.16 11.45
CA ARG A 132 7.15 -21.12 10.48
C ARG A 132 6.38 -19.81 10.70
N GLN A 133 5.48 -19.76 11.67
CA GLN A 133 4.79 -18.54 12.05
C GLN A 133 5.74 -17.52 12.70
N LEU A 134 5.50 -16.26 12.40
CA LEU A 134 6.22 -15.18 13.07
C LEU A 134 5.78 -15.09 14.54
N SER A 135 6.75 -14.95 15.46
CA SER A 135 6.50 -14.78 16.90
C SER A 135 5.86 -13.42 17.22
N ASN A 136 6.13 -12.40 16.38
CA ASN A 136 5.65 -11.03 16.48
C ASN A 136 4.44 -10.74 15.57
N SER A 137 3.67 -11.77 15.19
CA SER A 137 2.43 -11.60 14.42
C SER A 137 1.46 -10.65 15.13
N ILE A 138 0.78 -9.81 14.36
CA ILE A 138 -0.17 -8.81 14.85
C ILE A 138 -1.60 -9.13 14.44
N GLN A 139 -2.58 -8.57 15.15
CA GLN A 139 -3.97 -8.62 14.72
C GLN A 139 -4.17 -7.71 13.50
N VAL A 140 -4.62 -8.30 12.39
CA VAL A 140 -4.86 -7.60 11.13
C VAL A 140 -6.34 -7.34 10.93
N ALA A 141 -6.69 -6.12 10.52
CA ALA A 141 -8.01 -5.75 10.03
C ALA A 141 -7.95 -5.49 8.52
N TRP A 142 -8.83 -6.16 7.77
CA TRP A 142 -8.88 -6.00 6.32
C TRP A 142 -9.20 -4.57 5.89
N GLY A 143 -8.42 -4.04 4.93
CA GLY A 143 -8.54 -2.66 4.44
C GLY A 143 -7.99 -1.60 5.41
N GLU A 144 -7.21 -2.02 6.41
CA GLU A 144 -6.52 -1.12 7.35
C GLU A 144 -5.00 -1.25 7.20
N SER A 145 -4.25 -0.26 7.66
CA SER A 145 -2.78 -0.23 7.59
C SER A 145 -2.08 -1.35 8.37
N SER A 146 -2.80 -2.06 9.23
CA SER A 146 -2.31 -3.27 9.88
C SER A 146 -1.98 -4.39 8.89
N MET A 147 -2.64 -4.40 7.70
CA MET A 147 -2.30 -5.31 6.60
C MET A 147 -0.88 -5.05 6.10
N ILE A 148 -0.56 -3.78 5.78
CA ILE A 148 0.80 -3.38 5.39
C ILE A 148 1.81 -3.69 6.49
N GLN A 149 1.45 -3.47 7.76
CA GLN A 149 2.35 -3.76 8.87
C GLN A 149 2.68 -5.25 8.95
N ALA A 150 1.69 -6.13 8.74
CA ALA A 150 1.90 -7.58 8.69
C ALA A 150 2.80 -8.00 7.52
N GLU A 151 2.62 -7.40 6.35
CA GLU A 151 3.51 -7.61 5.20
C GLU A 151 4.94 -7.19 5.51
N ARG A 152 5.14 -6.03 6.13
CA ARG A 152 6.47 -5.53 6.54
C ARG A 152 7.14 -6.48 7.52
N LEU A 153 6.43 -7.03 8.51
CA LEU A 153 6.97 -8.02 9.45
C LEU A 153 7.42 -9.30 8.73
N LEU A 154 6.69 -9.74 7.69
CA LEU A 154 7.11 -10.87 6.87
C LEU A 154 8.40 -10.58 6.10
N PHE A 155 8.50 -9.41 5.47
CA PHE A 155 9.72 -9.00 4.77
C PHE A 155 10.89 -8.83 5.74
N GLU A 156 10.69 -8.20 6.89
CA GLU A 156 11.71 -8.01 7.92
C GLU A 156 12.31 -9.34 8.37
N ALA A 157 11.46 -10.29 8.76
CA ALA A 157 11.90 -11.62 9.19
C ALA A 157 12.62 -12.39 8.06
N ALA A 158 12.15 -12.25 6.82
CA ALA A 158 12.76 -12.94 5.69
C ALA A 158 14.10 -12.30 5.26
N LEU A 159 14.30 -11.01 5.49
CA LEU A 159 15.56 -10.31 5.20
C LEU A 159 16.69 -10.69 6.16
N GLU A 160 16.41 -11.30 7.30
CA GLU A 160 17.42 -11.82 8.24
C GLU A 160 18.29 -12.92 7.58
N ASP A 161 17.73 -13.72 6.67
CA ASP A 161 18.50 -14.68 5.88
C ASP A 161 19.06 -13.99 4.62
N PRO A 162 20.38 -13.79 4.52
CA PRO A 162 21.02 -13.17 3.35
C PRO A 162 20.85 -13.99 2.07
N ALA A 163 20.55 -15.29 2.16
CA ALA A 163 20.29 -16.13 1.00
C ALA A 163 18.95 -15.82 0.32
N ASN A 164 17.99 -15.21 1.02
CA ASN A 164 16.73 -14.80 0.44
C ASN A 164 16.94 -13.63 -0.53
N GLN A 165 16.94 -13.95 -1.82
CA GLN A 165 17.16 -13.00 -2.91
C GLN A 165 15.88 -12.65 -3.67
N ARG A 166 14.81 -13.44 -3.50
CA ARG A 166 13.47 -13.23 -4.04
C ARG A 166 12.43 -13.44 -2.95
N PHE A 167 11.40 -12.63 -2.95
CA PHE A 167 10.34 -12.61 -1.94
C PHE A 167 8.99 -12.69 -2.64
N VAL A 168 8.12 -13.61 -2.27
CA VAL A 168 6.80 -13.79 -2.86
C VAL A 168 5.74 -13.69 -1.78
N LEU A 169 4.85 -12.71 -1.88
CA LEU A 169 3.73 -12.55 -0.96
C LEU A 169 2.52 -13.36 -1.45
N LEU A 170 2.00 -14.23 -0.58
CA LEU A 170 0.94 -15.18 -0.88
C LEU A 170 -0.16 -15.15 0.19
N SER A 171 -1.40 -15.43 -0.21
CA SER A 171 -2.52 -15.59 0.73
C SER A 171 -2.77 -17.05 1.09
N ASP A 172 -3.67 -17.25 2.06
CA ASP A 172 -4.21 -18.54 2.46
C ASP A 172 -4.98 -19.31 1.35
N SER A 173 -5.30 -18.63 0.25
CA SER A 173 -6.09 -19.14 -0.88
C SER A 173 -5.34 -19.10 -2.21
N CYS A 174 -4.04 -18.85 -2.19
CA CYS A 174 -3.17 -18.93 -3.36
C CYS A 174 -2.74 -20.38 -3.65
N VAL A 175 -2.59 -20.71 -4.93
CA VAL A 175 -2.01 -21.95 -5.44
C VAL A 175 -0.88 -21.65 -6.41
N PRO A 176 0.19 -22.47 -6.48
CA PRO A 176 1.16 -22.41 -7.57
C PRO A 176 0.53 -22.98 -8.84
N LEU A 177 0.94 -22.48 -10.00
CA LEU A 177 0.50 -22.96 -11.32
C LEU A 177 1.52 -23.87 -12.00
N TYR A 178 2.75 -23.90 -11.49
CA TYR A 178 3.88 -24.65 -12.01
C TYR A 178 4.60 -25.35 -10.86
N ASN A 179 5.46 -26.32 -11.17
CA ASN A 179 6.32 -26.95 -10.17
C ASN A 179 7.37 -25.98 -9.62
N PHE A 180 8.01 -26.36 -8.51
CA PHE A 180 8.99 -25.54 -7.82
C PHE A 180 10.16 -25.12 -8.74
N SER A 181 10.76 -26.06 -9.46
CA SER A 181 11.93 -25.78 -10.30
C SER A 181 11.63 -24.76 -11.39
N TYR A 182 10.45 -24.83 -12.00
CA TYR A 182 10.03 -23.82 -12.98
C TYR A 182 9.89 -22.44 -12.36
N ILE A 183 9.20 -22.33 -11.21
CA ILE A 183 9.01 -21.04 -10.51
C ILE A 183 10.35 -20.48 -10.05
N TYR A 184 11.22 -21.33 -9.51
CA TYR A 184 12.56 -20.94 -9.07
C TYR A 184 13.38 -20.34 -10.23
N ASN A 185 13.49 -21.06 -11.33
CA ASN A 185 14.26 -20.63 -12.49
C ASN A 185 13.69 -19.34 -13.09
N TYR A 186 12.36 -19.25 -13.20
CA TYR A 186 11.69 -18.06 -13.70
C TYR A 186 12.02 -16.82 -12.86
N MET A 187 11.90 -16.92 -11.56
CA MET A 187 12.12 -15.79 -10.64
C MET A 187 13.59 -15.40 -10.55
N MET A 188 14.51 -16.38 -10.56
CA MET A 188 15.93 -16.12 -10.49
C MET A 188 16.49 -15.53 -11.77
N ALA A 189 15.90 -15.84 -12.93
CA ALA A 189 16.33 -15.29 -14.23
C ALA A 189 15.99 -13.80 -14.38
N SER A 190 15.03 -13.26 -13.63
CA SER A 190 14.65 -11.85 -13.73
C SER A 190 15.40 -10.98 -12.74
N PRO A 191 16.06 -9.88 -13.16
CA PRO A 191 16.64 -8.91 -12.24
C PRO A 191 15.59 -7.96 -11.63
N ARG A 192 14.33 -8.01 -12.08
CA ARG A 192 13.27 -7.07 -11.73
C ARG A 192 12.31 -7.64 -10.70
N SER A 193 11.67 -6.76 -9.93
CA SER A 193 10.49 -7.09 -9.13
C SER A 193 9.23 -7.09 -9.97
N TYR A 194 8.26 -7.93 -9.60
CA TYR A 194 6.93 -7.99 -10.21
C TYR A 194 5.93 -7.32 -9.26
N VAL A 195 5.56 -6.10 -9.61
CA VAL A 195 4.65 -5.26 -8.83
C VAL A 195 3.61 -4.67 -9.76
N ASP A 196 2.38 -5.13 -9.63
CA ASP A 196 1.27 -4.52 -10.35
C ASP A 196 1.16 -3.05 -9.94
N SER A 197 1.38 -2.14 -10.89
CA SER A 197 1.48 -0.70 -10.60
C SER A 197 0.92 0.13 -11.75
N PHE A 198 -0.13 0.91 -11.48
CA PHE A 198 -0.78 1.76 -12.46
C PHE A 198 -1.46 2.98 -11.81
N LEU A 199 -1.89 3.95 -12.63
CA LEU A 199 -2.52 5.18 -12.18
C LEU A 199 -3.96 4.91 -11.66
N ASP A 200 -4.25 5.36 -10.44
CA ASP A 200 -5.61 5.34 -9.86
C ASP A 200 -6.44 6.51 -10.38
N VAL A 201 -6.89 6.42 -11.63
CA VAL A 201 -7.69 7.47 -12.28
C VAL A 201 -9.18 7.30 -12.00
N LYS A 202 -9.67 6.05 -11.97
CA LYS A 202 -11.11 5.74 -11.90
C LYS A 202 -11.69 5.81 -10.50
N GLU A 203 -10.94 5.34 -9.49
CA GLU A 203 -11.49 5.15 -8.15
C GLU A 203 -11.29 6.34 -7.23
N GLY A 204 -10.31 7.21 -7.54
CA GLY A 204 -10.08 8.47 -6.82
C GLY A 204 -9.78 8.26 -5.33
N ARG A 205 -9.03 7.20 -4.99
CA ARG A 205 -8.72 6.83 -3.61
C ARG A 205 -7.65 7.69 -2.94
N TYR A 206 -6.97 8.54 -3.70
CA TYR A 206 -5.96 9.46 -3.18
C TYR A 206 -6.57 10.47 -2.20
N ASN A 207 -6.00 10.58 -1.01
CA ASN A 207 -6.39 11.58 -0.03
C ASN A 207 -5.46 12.81 -0.16
N PRO A 208 -5.98 14.02 -0.51
CA PRO A 208 -5.14 15.22 -0.66
C PRO A 208 -4.32 15.61 0.58
N LYS A 209 -4.75 15.14 1.77
CA LYS A 209 -3.98 15.35 3.02
C LYS A 209 -2.66 14.59 3.06
N MET A 210 -2.40 13.68 2.13
CA MET A 210 -1.11 13.01 1.98
C MET A 210 -0.06 13.93 1.35
N SER A 211 -0.47 14.97 0.58
CA SER A 211 0.42 16.00 0.05
C SER A 211 0.89 16.91 1.19
N PRO A 212 2.15 17.44 1.16
CA PRO A 212 3.14 17.29 0.09
C PRO A 212 3.97 15.99 0.17
N VAL A 213 3.89 15.21 1.26
CA VAL A 213 4.75 14.03 1.46
C VAL A 213 4.57 13.00 0.34
N ILE A 214 3.32 12.71 -0.04
CA ILE A 214 3.00 11.87 -1.20
C ILE A 214 2.26 12.73 -2.22
N PRO A 215 2.94 13.23 -3.26
CA PRO A 215 2.29 13.95 -4.35
C PRO A 215 1.32 13.05 -5.13
N LYS A 216 0.19 13.59 -5.60
CA LYS A 216 -0.79 12.82 -6.40
C LYS A 216 -0.16 12.17 -7.64
N ALA A 217 0.83 12.80 -8.26
CA ALA A 217 1.55 12.25 -9.42
C ALA A 217 2.30 10.95 -9.12
N LYS A 218 2.68 10.71 -7.86
CA LYS A 218 3.36 9.49 -7.41
C LYS A 218 2.40 8.43 -6.87
N TRP A 219 1.11 8.75 -6.75
CA TRP A 219 0.10 7.81 -6.28
C TRP A 219 -0.12 6.69 -7.29
N ARG A 220 -0.03 5.45 -6.83
CA ARG A 220 -0.21 4.24 -7.64
C ARG A 220 -1.24 3.31 -7.01
N LYS A 221 -1.87 2.51 -7.86
CA LYS A 221 -2.71 1.39 -7.48
C LYS A 221 -2.15 0.10 -8.07
N GLY A 222 -2.45 -1.03 -7.44
CA GLY A 222 -2.11 -2.34 -7.97
C GLY A 222 -2.54 -3.47 -7.06
N SER A 223 -2.10 -4.67 -7.40
CA SER A 223 -2.34 -5.86 -6.61
C SER A 223 -1.48 -5.87 -5.35
N GLN A 224 -2.03 -6.32 -4.23
CA GLN A 224 -1.30 -6.63 -3.00
C GLN A 224 -0.25 -7.73 -3.22
N TRP A 225 -0.49 -8.63 -4.18
CA TRP A 225 0.32 -9.84 -4.37
C TRP A 225 1.53 -9.53 -5.22
N ILE A 226 2.63 -9.26 -4.56
CA ILE A 226 3.89 -8.80 -5.14
C ILE A 226 4.97 -9.87 -5.06
N SER A 227 5.95 -9.76 -5.97
CA SER A 227 7.17 -10.55 -5.93
C SER A 227 8.37 -9.63 -6.08
N LEU A 228 9.26 -9.62 -5.11
CA LEU A 228 10.32 -8.62 -5.00
C LEU A 228 11.71 -9.21 -5.12
N VAL A 229 12.64 -8.43 -5.65
CA VAL A 229 14.07 -8.59 -5.42
C VAL A 229 14.43 -8.06 -4.03
N ARG A 230 15.57 -8.50 -3.48
CA ARG A 230 16.00 -8.17 -2.12
C ARG A 230 16.06 -6.66 -1.86
N SER A 231 16.68 -5.90 -2.76
CA SER A 231 16.80 -4.45 -2.61
C SER A 231 15.46 -3.72 -2.44
N HIS A 232 14.40 -4.19 -3.14
CA HIS A 232 13.07 -3.60 -3.01
C HIS A 232 12.35 -4.03 -1.72
N ALA A 233 12.61 -5.23 -1.22
CA ALA A 233 12.11 -5.67 0.10
C ALA A 233 12.75 -4.83 1.22
N GLU A 234 14.05 -4.51 1.12
CA GLU A 234 14.77 -3.62 2.03
C GLU A 234 14.15 -2.21 2.05
N VAL A 235 13.80 -1.64 0.87
CA VAL A 235 13.10 -0.34 0.79
C VAL A 235 11.78 -0.35 1.55
N ILE A 236 11.02 -1.45 1.49
CA ILE A 236 9.73 -1.57 2.20
C ILE A 236 9.94 -1.58 3.72
N VAL A 237 10.92 -2.32 4.20
CA VAL A 237 11.19 -2.44 5.64
C VAL A 237 11.80 -1.16 6.19
N ASP A 238 12.66 -0.49 5.44
CA ASP A 238 13.31 0.76 5.84
C ASP A 238 12.36 1.97 5.86
N ASP A 239 11.25 1.93 5.12
CA ASP A 239 10.34 3.07 5.04
C ASP A 239 9.65 3.38 6.37
N GLN A 240 9.83 4.60 6.87
CA GLN A 240 9.17 5.13 8.05
C GLN A 240 8.23 6.30 7.72
N VAL A 241 8.44 6.93 6.56
CA VAL A 241 7.75 8.16 6.18
C VAL A 241 6.44 7.88 5.48
N ILE A 242 6.50 7.12 4.37
CA ILE A 242 5.31 6.83 3.55
C ILE A 242 4.32 5.97 4.34
N PHE A 243 4.80 4.96 5.07
CA PHE A 243 3.95 4.14 5.91
C PHE A 243 3.22 4.96 7.00
N SER A 244 3.90 5.92 7.62
CA SER A 244 3.28 6.81 8.61
C SER A 244 2.15 7.66 8.02
N VAL A 245 2.31 8.13 6.79
CA VAL A 245 1.28 8.85 6.04
C VAL A 245 0.09 7.94 5.71
N PHE A 246 0.37 6.69 5.27
CA PHE A 246 -0.69 5.70 5.03
C PHE A 246 -1.47 5.37 6.30
N LYS A 247 -0.80 5.11 7.42
CA LYS A 247 -1.46 4.89 8.74
C LYS A 247 -2.43 6.02 9.09
N LYS A 248 -2.08 7.25 8.76
CA LYS A 248 -2.86 8.44 9.14
C LYS A 248 -4.02 8.71 8.18
N PHE A 249 -3.80 8.58 6.88
CA PHE A 249 -4.70 9.12 5.86
C PHE A 249 -5.30 8.10 4.90
N CYS A 250 -4.74 6.88 4.79
CA CYS A 250 -5.27 5.81 3.96
C CYS A 250 -6.08 4.85 4.82
N LYS A 251 -7.40 4.99 4.80
CA LYS A 251 -8.30 4.16 5.61
C LYS A 251 -9.50 3.74 4.79
N ARG A 252 -9.85 2.47 4.90
CA ARG A 252 -11.11 1.97 4.38
C ARG A 252 -12.27 2.59 5.18
N ARG A 253 -13.26 3.06 4.45
CA ARG A 253 -14.52 3.48 5.07
C ARG A 253 -15.53 2.32 4.99
N PRO A 254 -16.14 1.92 6.10
CA PRO A 254 -17.16 0.89 6.07
C PRO A 254 -18.35 1.33 5.22
N PRO A 255 -19.08 0.39 4.61
CA PRO A 255 -20.34 0.69 3.93
C PRO A 255 -21.29 1.42 4.87
N ILE A 256 -22.11 2.33 4.29
CA ILE A 256 -23.14 3.03 5.07
C ILE A 256 -24.14 1.99 5.57
N ASP A 257 -24.29 1.88 6.87
CA ASP A 257 -25.42 1.16 7.44
C ASP A 257 -26.68 2.01 7.23
N ALA A 258 -27.55 1.56 6.31
CA ALA A 258 -28.78 2.24 5.97
C ALA A 258 -29.75 2.44 7.19
N ARG A 259 -29.48 1.68 8.28
CA ARG A 259 -30.27 1.76 9.53
C ARG A 259 -29.81 2.91 10.43
N LYS A 260 -28.62 3.50 10.23
CA LYS A 260 -28.05 4.54 11.10
C LYS A 260 -28.17 5.98 10.60
N GLY A 261 -29.12 6.25 9.67
CA GLY A 261 -29.41 7.61 9.22
C GLY A 261 -28.52 8.13 8.12
N LYS A 262 -28.92 9.21 7.46
CA LYS A 262 -28.29 9.86 6.32
C LYS A 262 -26.92 10.45 6.67
N GLN A 263 -25.90 9.65 6.83
CA GLN A 263 -24.53 10.15 6.78
C GLN A 263 -24.19 10.52 5.33
N ASN A 264 -23.52 11.65 5.17
CA ASN A 264 -23.27 12.28 3.89
C ASN A 264 -22.51 11.33 2.92
N ILE A 265 -23.23 10.67 2.02
CA ILE A 265 -22.74 9.64 1.07
C ILE A 265 -21.58 10.16 0.22
N LYS A 266 -21.55 11.48 -0.10
CA LYS A 266 -20.47 12.09 -0.87
C LYS A 266 -19.14 12.10 -0.10
N LEU A 267 -19.16 12.30 1.22
CA LEU A 267 -17.96 12.29 2.04
C LEU A 267 -17.41 10.87 2.28
N GLN A 268 -18.25 9.84 2.21
CA GLN A 268 -17.82 8.46 2.37
C GLN A 268 -17.19 7.85 1.11
N LYS A 269 -17.59 8.30 -0.09
CA LYS A 269 -16.97 7.87 -1.35
C LYS A 269 -15.61 8.54 -1.60
N GLN A 270 -15.42 9.76 -1.11
CA GLN A 270 -14.15 10.45 -1.22
C GLN A 270 -13.14 9.81 -0.26
N HIS A 271 -12.03 9.34 -0.81
CA HIS A 271 -10.87 8.80 -0.08
C HIS A 271 -11.12 7.45 0.64
N ASN A 272 -11.94 6.57 0.06
CA ASN A 272 -12.02 5.19 0.50
C ASN A 272 -10.77 4.44 0.05
N CYS A 273 -9.69 4.58 0.80
CA CYS A 273 -8.40 3.99 0.52
C CYS A 273 -8.32 2.55 1.03
N ILE A 274 -7.74 1.67 0.22
CA ILE A 274 -7.38 0.29 0.59
C ILE A 274 -5.86 0.25 0.67
N PRO A 275 -5.24 0.26 1.86
CA PRO A 275 -3.81 0.50 2.02
C PRO A 275 -2.91 -0.46 1.26
N ASP A 276 -3.20 -1.75 1.31
CA ASP A 276 -2.46 -2.84 0.68
C ASP A 276 -2.48 -2.83 -0.86
N GLU A 277 -3.48 -2.16 -1.47
CA GLU A 277 -3.54 -1.96 -2.93
C GLU A 277 -2.76 -0.73 -3.42
N HIS A 278 -2.15 0.05 -2.53
CA HIS A 278 -1.52 1.32 -2.88
C HIS A 278 -0.12 1.53 -2.29
N TYR A 279 0.19 0.90 -1.16
CA TYR A 279 1.39 1.25 -0.39
C TYR A 279 2.69 0.93 -1.12
N VAL A 280 2.92 -0.33 -1.49
CA VAL A 280 4.18 -0.75 -2.10
C VAL A 280 4.39 -0.07 -3.45
N GLN A 281 3.35 0.00 -4.27
CA GLN A 281 3.37 0.64 -5.58
C GLN A 281 3.73 2.14 -5.47
N THR A 282 3.12 2.84 -4.52
CA THR A 282 3.39 4.25 -4.27
C THR A 282 4.79 4.46 -3.67
N LEU A 283 5.21 3.62 -2.73
CA LEU A 283 6.54 3.70 -2.14
C LEU A 283 7.64 3.53 -3.20
N LEU A 284 7.52 2.54 -4.07
CA LEU A 284 8.51 2.31 -5.14
C LEU A 284 8.50 3.44 -6.18
N ALA A 285 7.33 4.03 -6.48
CA ALA A 285 7.24 5.23 -7.32
C ALA A 285 7.86 6.47 -6.66
N MET A 286 7.72 6.63 -5.34
CA MET A 286 8.36 7.69 -4.55
C MET A 286 9.88 7.53 -4.50
N SER A 287 10.36 6.28 -4.49
CA SER A 287 11.79 5.93 -4.46
C SER A 287 12.45 5.92 -5.86
N GLU A 288 11.74 6.34 -6.92
CA GLU A 288 12.20 6.36 -8.32
C GLU A 288 12.60 4.96 -8.88
N LEU A 289 11.99 3.89 -8.33
CA LEU A 289 12.32 2.50 -8.66
C LEU A 289 11.35 1.87 -9.69
N GLU A 290 10.40 2.64 -10.26
CA GLU A 290 9.42 2.10 -11.22
C GLU A 290 10.08 1.50 -12.48
N SER A 291 11.24 2.00 -12.89
CA SER A 291 12.00 1.45 -14.03
C SER A 291 12.62 0.08 -13.76
N GLU A 292 12.73 -0.33 -12.49
CA GLU A 292 13.24 -1.62 -12.06
C GLU A 292 12.12 -2.66 -11.86
N LEU A 293 10.90 -2.31 -12.22
CA LEU A 293 9.73 -3.18 -12.09
C LEU A 293 9.31 -3.79 -13.43
N GLU A 294 8.90 -5.05 -13.38
CA GLU A 294 7.84 -5.56 -14.26
C GLU A 294 6.51 -5.11 -13.65
N ARG A 295 5.85 -4.13 -14.29
CA ARG A 295 4.66 -3.47 -13.72
C ARG A 295 3.40 -4.33 -13.87
N ARG A 296 3.50 -5.59 -13.44
CA ARG A 296 2.45 -6.61 -13.37
C ARG A 296 2.68 -7.53 -12.19
N THR A 297 1.64 -8.21 -11.73
CA THR A 297 1.76 -9.25 -10.70
C THR A 297 2.05 -10.61 -11.32
N LEU A 298 2.65 -11.53 -10.54
CA LEU A 298 2.78 -12.97 -10.88
C LEU A 298 1.59 -13.80 -10.36
N THR A 299 0.62 -13.18 -9.69
CA THR A 299 -0.54 -13.86 -9.09
C THR A 299 -1.83 -13.51 -9.83
N TYR A 300 -2.38 -14.45 -10.57
CA TYR A 300 -3.68 -14.30 -11.23
C TYR A 300 -4.80 -14.12 -10.21
N THR A 301 -5.67 -13.16 -10.47
CA THR A 301 -6.87 -12.92 -9.66
C THR A 301 -8.04 -12.66 -10.58
N GLU A 302 -9.06 -13.50 -10.52
CA GLU A 302 -10.27 -13.31 -11.32
C GLU A 302 -11.27 -12.43 -10.57
N TRP A 303 -11.75 -11.39 -11.25
CA TRP A 303 -12.78 -10.49 -10.74
C TRP A 303 -14.09 -10.74 -11.45
N ASN A 304 -15.20 -10.74 -10.71
CA ASN A 304 -16.53 -10.84 -11.32
C ASN A 304 -16.90 -9.50 -11.98
N LEU A 305 -16.78 -9.43 -13.31
CA LEU A 305 -17.10 -8.23 -14.08
C LEU A 305 -18.60 -8.13 -14.44
N SER A 306 -19.38 -9.20 -14.24
CA SER A 306 -20.79 -9.30 -14.63
C SER A 306 -21.77 -8.69 -13.63
N VAL A 307 -21.30 -8.25 -12.46
CA VAL A 307 -22.18 -7.69 -11.43
C VAL A 307 -22.49 -6.23 -11.76
N THR A 308 -23.72 -5.98 -12.13
CA THR A 308 -24.28 -4.64 -12.33
C THR A 308 -24.03 -3.77 -11.10
N LYS A 309 -23.86 -2.45 -11.31
CA LYS A 309 -23.48 -1.44 -10.29
C LYS A 309 -24.29 -1.46 -8.97
N MET A 310 -25.29 -2.29 -8.84
CA MET A 310 -26.19 -2.36 -7.67
C MET A 310 -25.84 -3.45 -6.65
N GLU A 311 -25.06 -4.47 -6.98
CA GLU A 311 -24.80 -5.58 -6.07
C GLU A 311 -23.43 -5.46 -5.40
N ARG A 312 -23.41 -5.54 -4.08
CA ARG A 312 -22.23 -5.42 -3.21
C ARG A 312 -21.21 -6.56 -3.39
N GLU A 313 -21.53 -7.56 -4.20
CA GLU A 313 -20.72 -8.77 -4.39
C GLU A 313 -19.53 -8.58 -5.35
N GLY A 314 -19.53 -7.57 -6.21
CA GLY A 314 -18.44 -7.28 -7.18
C GLY A 314 -17.13 -6.77 -6.59
N TRP A 315 -17.01 -6.68 -5.26
CA TRP A 315 -15.82 -6.16 -4.57
C TRP A 315 -14.82 -7.23 -4.13
N HIS A 316 -15.15 -8.50 -4.38
CA HIS A 316 -14.27 -9.61 -4.02
C HIS A 316 -13.93 -10.46 -5.24
N PRO A 317 -12.69 -10.96 -5.31
CA PRO A 317 -12.31 -11.90 -6.34
C PRO A 317 -13.16 -13.18 -6.28
N ILE A 318 -13.37 -13.79 -7.45
CA ILE A 318 -14.01 -15.10 -7.57
C ILE A 318 -13.20 -16.13 -6.78
N THR A 319 -13.89 -17.04 -6.10
CA THR A 319 -13.28 -18.21 -5.49
C THR A 319 -13.54 -19.42 -6.38
N PHE A 320 -12.47 -20.00 -6.92
CA PHE A 320 -12.53 -21.25 -7.67
C PHE A 320 -12.98 -22.38 -6.75
N SER A 321 -14.02 -23.08 -7.18
CA SER A 321 -14.54 -24.28 -6.54
C SER A 321 -14.02 -25.53 -7.24
N TYR A 322 -14.31 -26.71 -6.70
CA TYR A 322 -14.03 -27.99 -7.37
C TYR A 322 -14.57 -28.02 -8.80
N ALA A 323 -15.77 -27.50 -9.03
CA ALA A 323 -16.43 -27.56 -10.32
C ALA A 323 -15.74 -26.72 -11.41
N ASN A 324 -15.20 -25.54 -11.05
CA ASN A 324 -14.65 -24.60 -12.03
C ASN A 324 -13.11 -24.48 -12.03
N ALA A 325 -12.41 -25.32 -11.24
CA ALA A 325 -10.94 -25.36 -11.19
C ALA A 325 -10.34 -26.49 -12.05
N GLY A 326 -10.98 -26.85 -13.16
CA GLY A 326 -10.48 -27.93 -14.04
C GLY A 326 -9.25 -27.57 -14.84
N PRO A 327 -8.57 -28.58 -15.45
CA PRO A 327 -7.34 -28.40 -16.23
C PRO A 327 -7.47 -27.37 -17.35
N GLN A 328 -8.63 -27.35 -18.02
CA GLN A 328 -8.89 -26.37 -19.09
C GLN A 328 -8.82 -24.93 -18.58
N ARG A 329 -9.41 -24.66 -17.39
CA ARG A 329 -9.37 -23.33 -16.78
C ARG A 329 -7.95 -22.93 -16.36
N ILE A 330 -7.19 -23.86 -15.83
CA ILE A 330 -5.79 -23.62 -15.48
C ILE A 330 -4.96 -23.37 -16.71
N LYS A 331 -5.21 -24.10 -17.81
CA LYS A 331 -4.57 -23.88 -19.08
C LYS A 331 -4.85 -22.47 -19.62
N GLU A 332 -6.11 -22.03 -19.60
CA GLU A 332 -6.48 -20.67 -19.99
C GLU A 332 -5.73 -19.59 -19.19
N ILE A 333 -5.55 -19.78 -17.88
CA ILE A 333 -4.76 -18.86 -17.04
C ILE A 333 -3.27 -18.89 -17.44
N LYS A 334 -2.72 -20.08 -17.71
CA LYS A 334 -1.32 -20.23 -18.15
C LYS A 334 -1.06 -19.66 -19.55
N ASP A 335 -2.04 -19.68 -20.42
CA ASP A 335 -1.95 -19.19 -21.79
C ASP A 335 -2.05 -17.66 -21.89
N VAL A 336 -2.37 -16.95 -20.79
CA VAL A 336 -2.32 -15.47 -20.77
C VAL A 336 -0.90 -15.00 -21.03
N ASN A 337 -0.71 -14.21 -22.10
CA ASN A 337 0.59 -13.76 -22.56
C ASN A 337 0.81 -12.25 -22.45
N HIS A 338 -0.19 -11.50 -21.99
CA HIS A 338 -0.11 -10.07 -21.71
C HIS A 338 -1.14 -9.63 -20.67
N VAL A 339 -0.91 -8.46 -20.07
CA VAL A 339 -1.86 -7.76 -19.19
C VAL A 339 -2.08 -6.36 -19.72
N TYR A 340 -3.34 -5.95 -19.87
CA TYR A 340 -3.70 -4.63 -20.38
C TYR A 340 -4.16 -3.71 -19.24
N TYR A 341 -3.57 -2.51 -19.17
CA TYR A 341 -3.87 -1.47 -18.20
C TYR A 341 -4.63 -0.33 -18.87
N GLU A 342 -5.95 -0.36 -18.73
CA GLU A 342 -6.87 0.59 -19.39
C GLU A 342 -6.61 2.04 -18.97
N THR A 343 -6.27 2.30 -17.73
CA THR A 343 -6.02 3.66 -17.21
C THR A 343 -4.76 4.32 -17.76
N GLU A 344 -3.86 3.54 -18.33
CA GLU A 344 -2.58 3.99 -18.92
C GLU A 344 -2.47 3.66 -20.40
N PHE A 345 -3.48 3.01 -20.99
CA PHE A 345 -3.45 2.48 -22.37
C PHE A 345 -2.19 1.65 -22.65
N ARG A 346 -1.75 0.87 -21.66
CA ARG A 346 -0.49 0.15 -21.63
C ARG A 346 -0.72 -1.35 -21.68
N THR A 347 0.03 -2.04 -22.54
CA THR A 347 0.07 -3.51 -22.58
C THR A 347 1.42 -4.00 -22.09
N GLU A 348 1.40 -4.81 -21.00
CA GLU A 348 2.57 -5.53 -20.50
C GLU A 348 2.60 -6.92 -21.13
N TRP A 349 3.54 -7.11 -22.06
CA TRP A 349 3.80 -8.42 -22.65
C TRP A 349 4.68 -9.25 -21.75
N CYS A 350 4.28 -10.48 -21.46
CA CYS A 350 5.04 -11.38 -20.61
C CYS A 350 6.15 -12.06 -21.41
N ARG A 351 7.36 -11.50 -21.32
CA ARG A 351 8.52 -11.93 -22.10
C ARG A 351 9.77 -12.00 -21.21
N ALA A 352 10.65 -12.96 -21.52
CA ALA A 352 12.02 -13.03 -21.02
C ALA A 352 12.95 -13.20 -22.22
N ASN A 353 13.91 -12.30 -22.41
CA ASN A 353 14.85 -12.33 -23.56
C ASN A 353 14.15 -12.54 -24.91
N SER A 354 13.08 -11.77 -25.17
CA SER A 354 12.24 -11.85 -26.39
C SER A 354 11.38 -13.13 -26.54
N THR A 355 11.51 -14.10 -25.66
CA THR A 355 10.69 -15.31 -25.64
C THR A 355 9.43 -15.09 -24.79
N SER A 356 8.27 -15.56 -25.27
CA SER A 356 7.03 -15.53 -24.49
C SER A 356 7.16 -16.43 -23.26
N VAL A 357 6.80 -15.90 -22.11
CA VAL A 357 6.78 -16.61 -20.83
C VAL A 357 5.41 -16.45 -20.18
N PRO A 358 4.99 -17.33 -19.27
CA PRO A 358 3.74 -17.18 -18.54
C PRO A 358 3.66 -15.83 -17.79
N CYS A 359 2.50 -15.19 -17.84
CA CYS A 359 2.28 -13.99 -17.05
C CYS A 359 2.13 -14.30 -15.55
N PHE A 360 1.56 -15.45 -15.22
CA PHE A 360 1.22 -15.82 -13.86
C PHE A 360 1.87 -17.13 -13.45
N LEU A 361 2.49 -17.14 -12.27
CA LEU A 361 3.07 -18.31 -11.64
C LEU A 361 2.18 -18.86 -10.53
N PHE A 362 1.30 -18.01 -10.02
CA PHE A 362 0.36 -18.30 -8.94
C PHE A 362 -1.04 -17.85 -9.33
N ALA A 363 -2.06 -18.39 -8.66
CA ALA A 363 -3.44 -17.95 -8.85
C ALA A 363 -4.22 -17.94 -7.53
N ARG A 364 -5.28 -17.13 -7.46
CA ARG A 364 -6.20 -16.99 -6.34
C ARG A 364 -7.60 -16.56 -6.79
N LYS A 365 -8.69 -16.83 -6.01
CA LYS A 365 -8.74 -17.60 -4.77
C LYS A 365 -9.17 -19.01 -5.06
N PHE A 366 -8.56 -19.97 -4.42
CA PHE A 366 -8.93 -21.38 -4.55
C PHE A 366 -9.53 -21.88 -3.24
N SER A 367 -10.66 -22.59 -3.34
CA SER A 367 -11.21 -23.36 -2.24
C SER A 367 -10.38 -24.64 -2.04
N ARG A 368 -10.54 -25.28 -0.87
CA ARG A 368 -9.89 -26.56 -0.60
C ARG A 368 -10.26 -27.62 -1.65
N GLY A 369 -11.55 -27.73 -2.03
CA GLY A 369 -11.98 -28.67 -3.07
C GLY A 369 -11.34 -28.39 -4.43
N ALA A 370 -11.18 -27.10 -4.81
CA ALA A 370 -10.46 -26.73 -6.03
C ALA A 370 -8.99 -27.16 -5.98
N ALA A 371 -8.30 -26.92 -4.86
CA ALA A 371 -6.91 -27.32 -4.68
C ALA A 371 -6.72 -28.83 -4.72
N MET A 372 -7.65 -29.60 -4.13
CA MET A 372 -7.63 -31.06 -4.23
C MET A 372 -7.78 -31.54 -5.67
N ARG A 373 -8.63 -30.91 -6.45
CA ARG A 373 -8.77 -31.20 -7.88
C ARG A 373 -7.48 -30.96 -8.65
N LEU A 374 -6.79 -29.84 -8.39
CA LEU A 374 -5.50 -29.54 -9.03
C LEU A 374 -4.45 -30.61 -8.76
N LEU A 375 -4.42 -31.16 -7.54
CA LEU A 375 -3.52 -32.25 -7.18
C LEU A 375 -3.91 -33.55 -7.88
N SER A 376 -5.17 -33.97 -7.79
CA SER A 376 -5.66 -35.24 -8.36
C SER A 376 -5.51 -35.30 -9.88
N GLU A 377 -5.55 -34.14 -10.55
CA GLU A 377 -5.39 -34.04 -12.00
C GLU A 377 -3.94 -33.76 -12.41
N GLY A 378 -2.98 -33.79 -11.47
CA GLY A 378 -1.55 -33.61 -11.76
C GLY A 378 -1.18 -32.22 -12.29
N VAL A 379 -2.01 -31.20 -12.05
CA VAL A 379 -1.77 -29.84 -12.52
C VAL A 379 -0.63 -29.18 -11.74
N VAL A 380 -0.46 -29.57 -10.47
CA VAL A 380 0.58 -29.07 -9.56
C VAL A 380 1.25 -30.26 -8.88
N GLY A 381 2.56 -30.42 -9.12
CA GLY A 381 3.37 -31.48 -8.50
C GLY A 381 3.21 -32.88 -9.12
N SER A 382 4.11 -33.77 -8.74
CA SER A 382 3.94 -35.22 -8.90
C SER A 382 3.17 -35.75 -7.66
N PHE A 383 1.93 -36.13 -7.84
CA PHE A 383 1.07 -36.55 -6.75
C PHE A 383 1.10 -38.08 -6.59
N ASP A 384 1.54 -38.53 -5.42
CA ASP A 384 1.30 -39.88 -4.97
C ASP A 384 0.01 -39.95 -4.17
N VAL A 385 -1.04 -40.50 -4.77
CA VAL A 385 -2.38 -40.60 -4.17
C VAL A 385 -2.33 -41.47 -2.90
N THR A 386 -1.41 -42.45 -2.83
CA THR A 386 -1.32 -43.42 -1.72
C THR A 386 -0.87 -42.79 -0.42
N ALA A 387 0.05 -41.82 -0.46
CA ALA A 387 0.53 -41.08 0.72
C ALA A 387 -0.57 -40.28 1.45
N PHE A 388 -1.72 -40.04 0.80
CA PHE A 388 -2.82 -39.26 1.39
C PHE A 388 -3.78 -40.10 2.23
N PHE A 389 -3.82 -41.41 2.01
CA PHE A 389 -4.70 -42.32 2.74
C PHE A 389 -4.03 -42.98 3.95
N ASP A 390 -2.69 -42.90 4.02
CA ASP A 390 -1.91 -43.53 5.10
C ASP A 390 -1.65 -42.57 6.31
N ALA A 391 -2.23 -41.37 6.33
CA ALA A 391 -2.14 -40.49 7.49
C ALA A 391 -3.06 -41.03 8.61
N PRO A 392 -2.57 -41.27 9.83
CA PRO A 392 -3.41 -41.71 10.95
C PRO A 392 -4.49 -40.67 11.24
N SER A 393 -5.70 -41.19 11.41
CA SER A 393 -6.94 -40.44 11.73
C SER A 393 -6.89 -39.78 13.10
#